data_af2ec89e987a4f442b5de661786e3e32
#
_entry.id   af2ec89e987a4f442b5de661786e3e32
#
_cell.length_a   1.000
_cell.length_b   1.000
_cell.length_c   1.000
_cell.angle_alpha   90.00
_cell.angle_beta   90.00
_cell.angle_gamma   90.00
#
_symmetry.space_group_name_H-M   'P 1'
#
loop_
_entity.id
_entity.type
_entity.pdbx_description
1 polymer ?
#
loop_
_entity_poly.entity_id
_entity_poly.type
_entity_poly.pdbx_seq_one_letter_code
_entity_poly.pdbx_strand_id
1 'polypeptide(L)'
;CTRKQLLARVWKDFGGFEHNIQSLRIIDKLENKYASFPGLNLCFETREGLLKKCSLSRAKKLGDIGKRFIDKKQSSLEAQLTNVCDEIAYNNHDIQDGIRAKKIFIEQLEDVPIFYQQMQLVLNKYPSISGSKIVNETVRLIINLLVNDLINNTKSNIKSESITHYNDVR
;
A
#
# COMPACT_ATOMS: atom_id res chain seq x y z
N CYS A 1 22.61 6.45 3.34
CA CYS A 1 21.92 5.79 4.48
C CYS A 1 20.46 6.19 4.47
N THR A 2 19.54 5.26 4.30
CA THR A 2 18.10 5.57 4.30
C THR A 2 17.63 5.93 5.71
N ARG A 3 16.56 6.76 5.82
CA ARG A 3 15.92 7.12 7.09
C ARG A 3 15.61 5.88 7.96
N LYS A 4 15.21 4.78 7.33
CA LYS A 4 14.94 3.50 7.98
C LYS A 4 16.20 2.87 8.60
N GLN A 5 17.34 2.93 7.90
CA GLN A 5 18.62 2.42 8.41
C GLN A 5 19.14 3.26 9.59
N LEU A 6 18.95 4.58 9.52
CA LEU A 6 19.32 5.48 10.62
C LEU A 6 18.51 5.17 11.89
N LEU A 7 17.19 5.05 11.76
CA LEU A 7 16.30 4.71 12.88
C LEU A 7 16.63 3.32 13.47
N ALA A 8 16.87 2.32 12.63
CA ALA A 8 17.27 1.00 13.10
C ALA A 8 18.59 1.01 13.89
N ARG A 9 19.51 1.91 13.52
CA ARG A 9 20.81 2.07 14.18
C ARG A 9 20.71 2.77 15.53
N VAL A 10 19.94 3.86 15.60
CA VAL A 10 19.71 4.64 16.84
C VAL A 10 18.93 3.82 17.88
N TRP A 11 17.97 2.97 17.43
CA TRP A 11 17.13 2.18 18.33
C TRP A 11 17.67 0.76 18.58
N LYS A 12 18.92 0.46 18.19
CA LYS A 12 19.49 -0.88 18.27
C LYS A 12 19.41 -1.46 19.70
N ASP A 13 19.76 -0.66 20.70
CA ASP A 13 19.78 -1.08 22.11
C ASP A 13 18.38 -1.21 22.74
N PHE A 14 17.35 -0.68 22.06
CA PHE A 14 15.95 -0.75 22.45
C PHE A 14 15.15 -1.78 21.63
N GLY A 15 15.83 -2.76 21.02
CA GLY A 15 15.20 -3.81 20.20
C GLY A 15 15.05 -3.46 18.71
N GLY A 16 15.63 -2.34 18.27
CA GLY A 16 15.61 -1.85 16.88
C GLY A 16 14.30 -1.20 16.49
N PHE A 17 14.28 -0.63 15.31
CA PHE A 17 13.08 -0.03 14.72
C PHE A 17 12.53 -0.91 13.60
N GLU A 18 11.24 -1.22 13.66
CA GLU A 18 10.52 -1.90 12.60
C GLU A 18 9.15 -1.23 12.42
N HIS A 19 8.93 -0.68 11.23
CA HIS A 19 7.77 0.16 10.90
C HIS A 19 6.43 -0.54 11.19
N ASN A 20 6.26 -1.78 10.70
CA ASN A 20 4.98 -2.50 10.84
C ASN A 20 4.65 -2.82 12.31
N ILE A 21 5.67 -3.17 13.11
CA ILE A 21 5.51 -3.42 14.56
C ILE A 21 5.17 -2.12 15.29
N GLN A 22 5.80 -1.01 14.89
CA GLN A 22 5.47 0.30 15.46
C GLN A 22 4.04 0.71 15.10
N SER A 23 3.58 0.44 13.88
CA SER A 23 2.19 0.68 13.49
C SER A 23 1.21 -0.13 14.36
N LEU A 24 1.48 -1.42 14.60
CA LEU A 24 0.68 -2.22 15.54
C LEU A 24 0.69 -1.63 16.95
N ARG A 25 1.85 -1.20 17.45
CA ARG A 25 1.96 -0.58 18.77
C ARG A 25 1.12 0.69 18.88
N ILE A 26 1.10 1.50 17.83
CA ILE A 26 0.28 2.73 17.79
C ILE A 26 -1.18 2.37 17.94
N ILE A 27 -1.72 1.51 17.08
CA ILE A 27 -3.15 1.16 17.07
C ILE A 27 -3.59 0.32 18.28
N ASP A 28 -2.69 -0.48 18.85
CA ASP A 28 -3.02 -1.36 19.98
C ASP A 28 -2.89 -0.65 21.34
N LYS A 29 -2.01 0.37 21.44
CA LYS A 29 -1.60 0.90 22.76
C LYS A 29 -1.51 2.42 22.84
N LEU A 30 -1.05 3.11 21.78
CA LEU A 30 -0.70 4.53 21.88
C LEU A 30 -1.83 5.47 21.46
N GLU A 31 -2.74 5.01 20.61
CA GLU A 31 -3.95 5.78 20.29
C GLU A 31 -4.82 5.91 21.55
N ASN A 32 -5.14 7.14 21.89
CA ASN A 32 -5.90 7.46 23.12
C ASN A 32 -7.25 8.12 22.76
N LYS A 33 -8.13 7.33 22.16
CA LYS A 33 -9.47 7.81 21.70
C LYS A 33 -10.62 7.35 22.59
N TYR A 34 -10.45 6.26 23.32
CA TYR A 34 -11.52 5.62 24.08
C TYR A 34 -11.15 5.47 25.55
N ALA A 35 -12.08 5.84 26.44
CA ALA A 35 -11.82 5.76 27.88
C ALA A 35 -11.82 4.32 28.43
N SER A 36 -12.50 3.39 27.75
CA SER A 36 -12.72 2.02 28.22
C SER A 36 -11.60 1.03 27.86
N PHE A 37 -10.72 1.38 26.92
CA PHE A 37 -9.62 0.53 26.50
C PHE A 37 -8.48 1.34 25.85
N PRO A 38 -7.24 0.83 25.91
CA PRO A 38 -6.10 1.44 25.19
C PRO A 38 -6.20 1.14 23.69
N GLY A 39 -5.64 2.04 22.87
CA GLY A 39 -5.60 1.86 21.42
C GLY A 39 -6.96 2.00 20.75
N LEU A 40 -7.11 1.36 19.58
CA LEU A 40 -8.31 1.44 18.76
C LEU A 40 -9.21 0.20 18.84
N ASN A 41 -8.81 -0.83 19.56
CA ASN A 41 -9.53 -2.11 19.69
C ASN A 41 -9.98 -2.70 18.33
N LEU A 42 -9.05 -2.73 17.36
CA LEU A 42 -9.31 -3.26 16.01
C LEU A 42 -9.42 -4.78 16.03
N CYS A 43 -10.23 -5.33 15.12
CA CYS A 43 -10.34 -6.78 14.94
C CYS A 43 -9.02 -7.41 14.48
N PHE A 44 -8.92 -8.72 14.64
CA PHE A 44 -7.71 -9.50 14.33
C PHE A 44 -7.26 -9.30 12.88
N GLU A 45 -8.17 -9.40 11.92
CA GLU A 45 -7.90 -9.32 10.49
C GLU A 45 -7.31 -7.97 10.10
N THR A 46 -7.82 -6.88 10.64
CA THR A 46 -7.29 -5.53 10.41
C THR A 46 -5.87 -5.39 10.95
N ARG A 47 -5.63 -5.87 12.18
CA ARG A 47 -4.32 -5.85 12.83
C ARG A 47 -3.30 -6.72 12.09
N GLU A 48 -3.71 -7.91 11.66
CA GLU A 48 -2.90 -8.82 10.85
C GLU A 48 -2.55 -8.18 9.49
N GLY A 49 -3.51 -7.52 8.85
CA GLY A 49 -3.34 -6.85 7.56
C GLY A 49 -2.32 -5.72 7.60
N LEU A 50 -2.24 -4.98 8.71
CA LEU A 50 -1.23 -3.93 8.90
C LEU A 50 0.20 -4.46 8.97
N LEU A 51 0.38 -5.72 9.34
CA LEU A 51 1.69 -6.36 9.45
C LEU A 51 2.12 -6.93 8.10
N LYS A 52 2.46 -6.07 7.14
CA LYS A 52 2.80 -6.48 5.74
C LYS A 52 3.97 -7.45 5.66
N LYS A 53 5.03 -7.23 6.44
CA LYS A 53 6.26 -8.04 6.48
C LYS A 53 6.72 -8.21 7.93
N CYS A 54 7.17 -9.41 8.27
CA CYS A 54 7.70 -9.71 9.60
C CYS A 54 8.78 -10.79 9.50
N SER A 55 9.89 -10.63 10.25
CA SER A 55 10.89 -11.69 10.36
C SER A 55 10.38 -12.81 11.29
N LEU A 56 10.82 -14.03 11.07
CA LEU A 56 10.41 -15.18 11.89
C LEU A 56 10.69 -14.99 13.39
N SER A 57 11.82 -14.39 13.74
CA SER A 57 12.17 -14.11 15.13
C SER A 57 11.21 -13.14 15.81
N ARG A 58 10.70 -12.17 15.08
CA ARG A 58 9.70 -11.21 15.56
C ARG A 58 8.29 -11.78 15.52
N ALA A 59 7.96 -12.55 14.49
CA ALA A 59 6.67 -13.22 14.37
C ALA A 59 6.37 -14.09 15.60
N LYS A 60 7.37 -14.85 16.08
CA LYS A 60 7.26 -15.65 17.32
C LYS A 60 6.91 -14.84 18.57
N LYS A 61 7.21 -13.53 18.59
CA LYS A 61 6.93 -12.63 19.74
C LYS A 61 5.56 -11.94 19.63
N LEU A 62 4.89 -12.05 18.48
CA LEU A 62 3.64 -11.36 18.20
C LEU A 62 2.39 -12.23 18.42
N GLY A 63 2.57 -13.47 18.92
CA GLY A 63 1.45 -14.38 19.15
C GLY A 63 0.67 -14.68 17.86
N ASP A 64 -0.66 -14.66 17.94
CA ASP A 64 -1.53 -15.07 16.84
C ASP A 64 -1.34 -14.21 15.56
N ILE A 65 -1.09 -12.91 15.70
CA ILE A 65 -0.84 -12.02 14.56
C ILE A 65 0.43 -12.42 13.79
N GLY A 66 1.44 -12.96 14.51
CA GLY A 66 2.68 -13.44 13.90
C GLY A 66 2.56 -14.81 13.24
N LYS A 67 1.53 -15.60 13.58
CA LYS A 67 1.40 -17.01 13.20
C LYS A 67 1.46 -17.24 11.70
N ARG A 68 0.78 -16.41 10.89
CA ARG A 68 0.80 -16.56 9.42
C ARG A 68 2.20 -16.52 8.81
N PHE A 69 3.12 -15.74 9.38
CA PHE A 69 4.51 -15.69 8.91
C PHE A 69 5.31 -16.93 9.26
N ILE A 70 4.97 -17.57 10.39
CA ILE A 70 5.56 -18.85 10.82
C ILE A 70 5.05 -19.97 9.91
N ASP A 71 3.74 -19.99 9.65
CA ASP A 71 3.06 -20.99 8.85
C ASP A 71 3.18 -20.73 7.33
N LYS A 72 3.87 -19.64 6.93
CA LYS A 72 4.04 -19.19 5.53
C LYS A 72 2.70 -19.00 4.79
N LYS A 73 1.67 -18.55 5.50
CA LYS A 73 0.35 -18.26 4.97
C LYS A 73 0.23 -16.81 4.50
N GLN A 74 -0.72 -16.57 3.60
CA GLN A 74 -1.08 -15.23 3.15
C GLN A 74 -1.98 -14.51 4.18
N SER A 75 -2.11 -13.20 4.06
CA SER A 75 -3.10 -12.41 4.80
C SER A 75 -4.49 -12.61 4.19
N SER A 76 -5.50 -11.98 4.79
CA SER A 76 -6.84 -11.94 4.21
C SER A 76 -6.82 -11.28 2.81
N LEU A 77 -7.84 -11.54 2.00
CA LEU A 77 -7.98 -10.96 0.67
C LEU A 77 -8.00 -9.43 0.73
N GLU A 78 -8.69 -8.85 1.69
CA GLU A 78 -8.77 -7.40 1.91
C GLU A 78 -7.39 -6.81 2.19
N ALA A 79 -6.58 -7.47 3.01
CA ALA A 79 -5.21 -7.02 3.28
C ALA A 79 -4.30 -7.13 2.07
N GLN A 80 -4.46 -8.19 1.25
CA GLN A 80 -3.74 -8.33 -0.01
C GLN A 80 -4.13 -7.22 -1.00
N LEU A 81 -5.42 -6.95 -1.16
CA LEU A 81 -5.92 -5.86 -2.00
C LEU A 81 -5.42 -4.49 -1.53
N THR A 82 -5.48 -4.23 -0.21
CA THR A 82 -4.96 -3.00 0.37
C THR A 82 -3.48 -2.79 0.07
N ASN A 83 -2.68 -3.86 0.06
CA ASN A 83 -1.26 -3.77 -0.29
C ASN A 83 -1.05 -3.36 -1.75
N VAL A 84 -1.83 -3.91 -2.69
CA VAL A 84 -1.76 -3.54 -4.11
C VAL A 84 -2.26 -2.10 -4.32
N CYS A 85 -3.35 -1.71 -3.65
CA CYS A 85 -3.84 -0.33 -3.69
C CYS A 85 -2.82 0.68 -3.17
N ASP A 86 -2.08 0.33 -2.12
CA ASP A 86 -1.00 1.16 -1.57
C ASP A 86 0.14 1.34 -2.59
N GLU A 87 0.52 0.28 -3.31
CA GLU A 87 1.51 0.35 -4.39
C GLU A 87 1.02 1.22 -5.56
N ILE A 88 -0.23 1.09 -5.97
CA ILE A 88 -0.85 1.96 -6.99
C ILE A 88 -0.78 3.42 -6.55
N ALA A 89 -1.16 3.73 -5.31
CA ALA A 89 -1.12 5.08 -4.78
C ALA A 89 0.31 5.64 -4.73
N TYR A 90 1.26 4.87 -4.19
CA TYR A 90 2.67 5.28 -4.09
C TYR A 90 3.28 5.60 -5.45
N ASN A 91 3.16 4.70 -6.42
CA ASN A 91 3.75 4.90 -7.75
C ASN A 91 3.21 6.17 -8.42
N ASN A 92 1.94 6.44 -8.26
CA ASN A 92 1.31 7.63 -8.85
C ASN A 92 1.68 8.93 -8.11
N HIS A 93 1.80 8.89 -6.78
CA HIS A 93 2.29 10.03 -6.02
C HIS A 93 3.76 10.32 -6.28
N ASP A 94 4.59 9.30 -6.44
CA ASP A 94 6.01 9.45 -6.79
C ASP A 94 6.20 10.15 -8.14
N ILE A 95 5.35 9.88 -9.14
CA ILE A 95 5.33 10.61 -10.40
C ILE A 95 5.03 12.10 -10.17
N GLN A 96 3.97 12.43 -9.42
CA GLN A 96 3.60 13.80 -9.13
C GLN A 96 4.70 14.54 -8.35
N ASP A 97 5.26 13.90 -7.34
CA ASP A 97 6.33 14.47 -6.52
C ASP A 97 7.63 14.62 -7.31
N GLY A 98 7.97 13.65 -8.16
CA GLY A 98 9.12 13.72 -9.05
C GLY A 98 9.05 14.91 -10.01
N ILE A 99 7.88 15.16 -10.62
CA ILE A 99 7.65 16.30 -11.50
C ILE A 99 7.70 17.62 -10.70
N ARG A 100 7.02 17.66 -9.54
CA ARG A 100 7.03 18.85 -8.66
C ARG A 100 8.44 19.21 -8.20
N ALA A 101 9.25 18.20 -7.89
CA ALA A 101 10.64 18.36 -7.50
C ALA A 101 11.61 18.60 -8.67
N LYS A 102 11.09 18.67 -9.90
CA LYS A 102 11.89 18.81 -11.14
C LYS A 102 12.96 17.70 -11.29
N LYS A 103 12.64 16.49 -10.84
CA LYS A 103 13.48 15.29 -10.99
C LYS A 103 13.05 14.42 -12.17
N ILE A 104 11.79 14.55 -12.57
CA ILE A 104 11.17 13.88 -13.72
C ILE A 104 10.50 14.98 -14.57
N PHE A 105 10.59 14.85 -15.87
CA PHE A 105 9.94 15.72 -16.85
C PHE A 105 8.86 14.94 -17.61
N ILE A 106 7.81 15.65 -18.06
CA ILE A 106 6.66 15.02 -18.75
C ILE A 106 7.12 14.31 -20.02
N GLU A 107 8.08 14.90 -20.74
CA GLU A 107 8.66 14.34 -21.96
C GLU A 107 9.28 12.95 -21.75
N GLN A 108 9.83 12.69 -20.57
CA GLN A 108 10.38 11.37 -20.21
C GLN A 108 9.27 10.34 -19.93
N LEU A 109 8.09 10.80 -19.51
CA LEU A 109 6.95 9.93 -19.24
C LEU A 109 6.16 9.60 -20.51
N GLU A 110 6.38 10.32 -21.61
CA GLU A 110 5.78 10.00 -22.91
C GLU A 110 6.29 8.65 -23.46
N ASP A 111 7.47 8.21 -23.05
CA ASP A 111 8.01 6.88 -23.36
C ASP A 111 7.35 5.76 -22.57
N VAL A 112 6.52 6.08 -21.56
CA VAL A 112 5.79 5.11 -20.75
C VAL A 112 4.38 4.94 -21.31
N PRO A 113 4.04 3.80 -21.95
CA PRO A 113 2.80 3.66 -22.73
C PRO A 113 1.53 3.98 -21.95
N ILE A 114 1.43 3.52 -20.69
CA ILE A 114 0.26 3.79 -19.86
C ILE A 114 0.09 5.28 -19.57
N PHE A 115 1.19 6.00 -19.32
CA PHE A 115 1.14 7.44 -19.06
C PHE A 115 0.74 8.19 -20.32
N TYR A 116 1.40 7.91 -21.45
CA TYR A 116 1.13 8.53 -22.73
C TYR A 116 -0.33 8.38 -23.17
N GLN A 117 -0.87 7.15 -23.13
CA GLN A 117 -2.26 6.89 -23.51
C GLN A 117 -3.25 7.69 -22.66
N GLN A 118 -3.07 7.72 -21.35
CA GLN A 118 -3.97 8.47 -20.47
C GLN A 118 -3.81 9.98 -20.64
N MET A 119 -2.59 10.47 -20.88
CA MET A 119 -2.33 11.87 -21.18
C MET A 119 -3.03 12.30 -22.46
N GLN A 120 -3.00 11.50 -23.52
CA GLN A 120 -3.71 11.80 -24.78
C GLN A 120 -5.23 11.89 -24.54
N LEU A 121 -5.82 11.04 -23.71
CA LEU A 121 -7.24 11.14 -23.35
C LEU A 121 -7.55 12.45 -22.62
N VAL A 122 -6.66 12.90 -21.74
CA VAL A 122 -6.80 14.19 -21.04
C VAL A 122 -6.73 15.36 -22.01
N LEU A 123 -5.73 15.36 -22.92
CA LEU A 123 -5.55 16.42 -23.91
C LEU A 123 -6.73 16.51 -24.87
N ASN A 124 -7.25 15.37 -25.32
CA ASN A 124 -8.44 15.31 -26.17
C ASN A 124 -9.69 15.86 -25.47
N LYS A 125 -9.86 15.55 -24.19
CA LYS A 125 -11.00 16.00 -23.40
C LYS A 125 -10.91 17.47 -22.99
N TYR A 126 -9.71 17.97 -22.77
CA TYR A 126 -9.43 19.33 -22.31
C TYR A 126 -8.34 20.00 -23.17
N PRO A 127 -8.64 20.44 -24.40
CA PRO A 127 -7.62 20.94 -25.32
C PRO A 127 -6.83 22.17 -24.82
N SER A 128 -7.39 22.95 -23.91
CA SER A 128 -6.75 24.12 -23.31
C SER A 128 -6.06 23.86 -21.97
N ILE A 129 -5.98 22.61 -21.53
CA ILE A 129 -5.35 22.25 -20.24
C ILE A 129 -3.83 22.47 -20.33
N SER A 130 -3.22 22.96 -19.26
CA SER A 130 -1.78 23.23 -19.23
C SER A 130 -1.17 22.99 -17.85
N GLY A 131 0.17 22.89 -17.82
CA GLY A 131 0.96 22.80 -16.59
C GLY A 131 0.64 21.57 -15.74
N SER A 132 0.66 21.73 -14.43
CA SER A 132 0.45 20.64 -13.47
C SER A 132 -0.93 19.96 -13.55
N LYS A 133 -1.90 20.65 -14.16
CA LYS A 133 -3.25 20.08 -14.34
C LYS A 133 -3.24 18.88 -15.27
N ILE A 134 -2.41 18.88 -16.33
CA ILE A 134 -2.24 17.72 -17.22
C ILE A 134 -1.80 16.51 -16.41
N VAL A 135 -0.75 16.67 -15.62
CA VAL A 135 -0.20 15.59 -14.80
C VAL A 135 -1.25 15.05 -13.82
N ASN A 136 -1.95 15.95 -13.12
CA ASN A 136 -2.94 15.55 -12.11
C ASN A 136 -4.12 14.79 -12.73
N GLU A 137 -4.62 15.22 -13.88
CA GLU A 137 -5.70 14.52 -14.58
C GLU A 137 -5.22 13.18 -15.16
N THR A 138 -4.01 13.15 -15.75
CA THR A 138 -3.41 11.91 -16.26
C THR A 138 -3.23 10.88 -15.15
N VAL A 139 -2.64 11.27 -14.02
CA VAL A 139 -2.46 10.40 -12.85
C VAL A 139 -3.80 9.89 -12.32
N ARG A 140 -4.84 10.74 -12.27
CA ARG A 140 -6.18 10.32 -11.86
C ARG A 140 -6.76 9.24 -12.79
N LEU A 141 -6.57 9.38 -14.11
CA LEU A 141 -7.00 8.35 -15.06
C LEU A 141 -6.21 7.06 -14.92
N ILE A 142 -4.90 7.13 -14.67
CA ILE A 142 -4.05 5.96 -14.42
C ILE A 142 -4.51 5.21 -13.16
N ILE A 143 -4.74 5.93 -12.05
CA ILE A 143 -5.25 5.33 -10.82
C ILE A 143 -6.58 4.61 -11.08
N ASN A 144 -7.51 5.29 -11.76
CA ASN A 144 -8.81 4.70 -12.09
C ASN A 144 -8.69 3.45 -12.97
N LEU A 145 -7.81 3.47 -13.97
CA LEU A 145 -7.53 2.32 -14.83
C LEU A 145 -6.99 1.14 -14.01
N LEU A 146 -5.96 1.37 -13.18
CA LEU A 146 -5.32 0.32 -12.39
C LEU A 146 -6.25 -0.25 -11.31
N VAL A 147 -7.07 0.59 -10.68
CA VAL A 147 -8.07 0.13 -9.69
C VAL A 147 -9.14 -0.72 -10.36
N ASN A 148 -9.65 -0.31 -11.52
CA ASN A 148 -10.64 -1.11 -12.26
C ASN A 148 -10.04 -2.45 -12.73
N ASP A 149 -8.80 -2.44 -13.21
CA ASP A 149 -8.09 -3.67 -13.59
C ASP A 149 -7.94 -4.61 -12.38
N LEU A 150 -7.49 -4.09 -11.23
CA LEU A 150 -7.37 -4.85 -9.99
C LEU A 150 -8.72 -5.49 -9.58
N ILE A 151 -9.81 -4.72 -9.62
CA ILE A 151 -11.15 -5.22 -9.27
C ILE A 151 -11.57 -6.34 -10.22
N ASN A 152 -11.41 -6.14 -11.52
CA ASN A 152 -11.85 -7.11 -12.53
C ASN A 152 -11.02 -8.41 -12.46
N ASN A 153 -9.71 -8.31 -12.35
CA ASN A 153 -8.83 -9.47 -12.23
C ASN A 153 -9.08 -10.22 -10.91
N THR A 154 -9.27 -9.51 -9.80
CA THR A 154 -9.59 -10.13 -8.51
C THR A 154 -10.91 -10.92 -8.60
N LYS A 155 -11.98 -10.32 -9.16
CA LYS A 155 -13.26 -11.01 -9.35
C LYS A 155 -13.12 -12.24 -10.25
N SER A 156 -12.36 -12.12 -11.34
CA SER A 156 -12.10 -13.24 -12.25
C SER A 156 -11.36 -14.37 -11.54
N ASN A 157 -10.31 -14.06 -10.79
CA ASN A 157 -9.52 -15.05 -10.07
C ASN A 157 -10.32 -15.74 -8.97
N ILE A 158 -11.14 -15.02 -8.19
CA ILE A 158 -12.03 -15.61 -7.20
C ILE A 158 -12.96 -16.63 -7.85
N LYS A 159 -13.50 -16.30 -9.02
CA LYS A 159 -14.41 -17.19 -9.75
C LYS A 159 -13.68 -18.39 -10.35
N SER A 160 -12.53 -18.19 -11.01
CA SER A 160 -11.79 -19.27 -11.66
C SER A 160 -11.23 -20.29 -10.67
N GLU A 161 -10.77 -19.82 -9.52
CA GLU A 161 -10.21 -20.66 -8.45
C GLU A 161 -11.31 -21.22 -7.51
N SER A 162 -12.59 -20.94 -7.80
CA SER A 162 -13.72 -21.41 -6.97
C SER A 162 -13.57 -21.07 -5.48
N ILE A 163 -13.05 -19.88 -5.19
CA ILE A 163 -12.85 -19.41 -3.81
C ILE A 163 -14.22 -19.12 -3.20
N THR A 164 -14.57 -19.88 -2.16
CA THR A 164 -15.87 -19.79 -1.47
C THR A 164 -15.74 -19.43 0.00
N HIS A 165 -14.54 -19.61 0.56
CA HIS A 165 -14.29 -19.39 1.97
C HIS A 165 -13.02 -18.55 2.17
N TYR A 166 -12.98 -17.74 3.25
CA TYR A 166 -11.82 -16.87 3.55
C TYR A 166 -10.50 -17.61 3.72
N ASN A 167 -10.55 -18.89 4.12
CA ASN A 167 -9.37 -19.73 4.24
C ASN A 167 -8.76 -20.14 2.89
N ASP A 168 -9.51 -20.09 1.80
CA ASP A 168 -9.05 -20.50 0.48
C ASP A 168 -7.99 -19.52 -0.08
N VAL A 169 -7.94 -18.30 0.44
CA VAL A 169 -6.98 -17.24 0.03
C VAL A 169 -5.75 -17.13 0.93
N ARG A 170 -5.62 -17.98 1.95
CA ARG A 170 -4.56 -17.87 2.98
C ARG A 170 -3.40 -18.84 2.82
#